data_ebdc3461fadb19ea19787eca54869ae8
#
_entry.id   ebdc3461fadb19ea19787eca54869ae8
#
_cell.length_a   1.000
_cell.length_b   1.000
_cell.length_c   1.000
_cell.angle_alpha   90.00
_cell.angle_beta   90.00
_cell.angle_gamma   90.00
#
_symmetry.space_group_name_H-M   'P 1'
#
loop_
_entity.id
_entity.type
_entity.pdbx_description
1 polymer ?
#
loop_
_entity_poly.entity_id
_entity_poly.type
_entity_poly.pdbx_seq_one_letter_code
_entity_poly.pdbx_strand_id
1 'polypeptide(L)'
;MTTIVITLPQFFDGEAERIAQLLHQGNVNLLHVRKPHSSREALERLIQAIPQDLHQRLVLHDYHELALQYQLRGIHLNSRNPLPPDGWTGKTSISCHSLDELAEKKKQPFAYLSLSPIFDSISKQGYKAAFSAQELEQACLDGIIDHRVMALGGITFDRLHIIEKMGFGGAMILGDAWK
;
A
#
# COMPACT_ATOMS: atom_id res chain seq x y z
N MET A 1 13.94 2.69 5.13
CA MET A 1 12.46 2.87 5.11
C MET A 1 11.87 2.17 3.87
N THR A 2 10.69 1.54 3.99
CA THR A 2 10.02 0.86 2.87
C THR A 2 9.20 1.84 2.05
N THR A 3 9.42 1.91 0.73
CA THR A 3 8.61 2.71 -0.19
C THR A 3 7.69 1.82 -1.01
N ILE A 4 6.40 2.08 -0.95
CA ILE A 4 5.35 1.33 -1.65
C ILE A 4 4.65 2.29 -2.62
N VAL A 5 4.46 1.89 -3.86
CA VAL A 5 3.64 2.62 -4.82
C VAL A 5 2.29 1.91 -4.97
N ILE A 6 1.20 2.68 -5.03
CA ILE A 6 -0.15 2.16 -5.30
C ILE A 6 -0.52 2.55 -6.74
N THR A 7 -1.09 1.62 -7.52
CA THR A 7 -1.57 1.93 -8.89
C THR A 7 -2.71 2.94 -8.88
N LEU A 8 -2.86 3.67 -9.98
CA LEU A 8 -4.07 4.44 -10.24
C LEU A 8 -5.29 3.50 -10.29
N PRO A 9 -6.48 4.00 -9.91
CA PRO A 9 -7.69 3.17 -9.94
C PRO A 9 -8.11 2.73 -11.35
N GLN A 10 -7.79 3.52 -12.37
CA GLN A 10 -8.05 3.20 -13.79
C GLN A 10 -6.84 2.56 -14.44
N PHE A 11 -7.07 1.69 -15.43
CA PHE A 11 -6.03 1.20 -16.31
C PHE A 11 -5.65 2.28 -17.32
N PHE A 12 -4.43 2.23 -17.82
CA PHE A 12 -3.94 3.09 -18.90
C PHE A 12 -2.93 2.35 -19.77
N ASP A 13 -2.75 2.82 -21.01
CA ASP A 13 -1.83 2.19 -21.96
C ASP A 13 -0.38 2.33 -21.47
N GLY A 14 0.36 1.21 -21.49
CA GLY A 14 1.74 1.18 -21.00
C GLY A 14 1.87 1.07 -19.48
N GLU A 15 0.77 0.76 -18.75
CA GLU A 15 0.82 0.66 -17.28
C GLU A 15 1.78 -0.44 -16.80
N ALA A 16 1.81 -1.61 -17.43
CA ALA A 16 2.70 -2.70 -17.04
C ALA A 16 4.17 -2.31 -17.18
N GLU A 17 4.53 -1.65 -18.28
CA GLU A 17 5.88 -1.12 -18.53
C GLU A 17 6.26 -0.06 -17.51
N ARG A 18 5.32 0.84 -17.18
CA ARG A 18 5.55 1.87 -16.15
C ARG A 18 5.75 1.26 -14.77
N ILE A 19 4.99 0.23 -14.41
CA ILE A 19 5.17 -0.55 -13.18
C ILE A 19 6.57 -1.17 -13.14
N ALA A 20 6.99 -1.82 -14.21
CA ALA A 20 8.32 -2.44 -14.30
C ALA A 20 9.43 -1.39 -14.14
N GLN A 21 9.32 -0.23 -14.79
CA GLN A 21 10.27 0.88 -14.63
C GLN A 21 10.39 1.35 -13.19
N LEU A 22 9.26 1.61 -12.51
CA LEU A 22 9.23 2.05 -11.10
C LEU A 22 9.93 1.04 -10.19
N LEU A 23 9.69 -0.25 -10.41
CA LEU A 23 10.29 -1.30 -9.61
C LEU A 23 11.79 -1.48 -9.91
N HIS A 24 12.25 -1.30 -11.14
CA HIS A 24 13.66 -1.40 -11.50
C HIS A 24 14.50 -0.20 -11.06
N GLN A 25 13.93 0.99 -10.88
CA GLN A 25 14.65 2.19 -10.43
C GLN A 25 15.24 2.07 -9.02
N GLY A 26 14.83 1.06 -8.24
CA GLY A 26 15.42 0.73 -6.94
C GLY A 26 14.93 1.56 -5.74
N ASN A 27 14.20 2.65 -5.98
CA ASN A 27 13.64 3.51 -4.94
C ASN A 27 12.21 3.08 -4.48
N VAL A 28 11.59 2.11 -5.17
CA VAL A 28 10.30 1.52 -4.83
C VAL A 28 10.51 0.06 -4.44
N ASN A 29 10.09 -0.34 -3.25
CA ASN A 29 10.26 -1.71 -2.77
C ASN A 29 9.12 -2.63 -3.19
N LEU A 30 7.88 -2.18 -3.07
CA LEU A 30 6.67 -2.93 -3.38
C LEU A 30 5.72 -2.08 -4.22
N LEU A 31 4.86 -2.77 -4.98
CA LEU A 31 3.79 -2.13 -5.72
C LEU A 31 2.46 -2.79 -5.36
N HIS A 32 1.52 -1.97 -4.90
CA HIS A 32 0.15 -2.38 -4.62
C HIS A 32 -0.72 -2.19 -5.85
N VAL A 33 -1.20 -3.29 -6.41
CA VAL A 33 -2.15 -3.27 -7.53
C VAL A 33 -3.55 -3.10 -6.96
N ARG A 34 -4.10 -1.89 -7.10
CA ARG A 34 -5.43 -1.50 -6.61
C ARG A 34 -6.28 -1.01 -7.77
N LYS A 35 -7.23 -1.84 -8.20
CA LYS A 35 -8.13 -1.58 -9.34
C LYS A 35 -9.59 -1.75 -8.89
N PRO A 36 -10.11 -0.84 -8.04
CA PRO A 36 -11.49 -0.94 -7.59
C PRO A 36 -12.44 -0.89 -8.78
N HIS A 37 -13.46 -1.75 -8.78
CA HIS A 37 -14.46 -1.87 -9.85
C HIS A 37 -13.93 -2.42 -11.19
N SER A 38 -12.72 -2.99 -11.24
CA SER A 38 -12.25 -3.73 -12.40
C SER A 38 -12.89 -5.12 -12.46
N SER A 39 -12.89 -5.74 -13.64
CA SER A 39 -13.15 -7.18 -13.72
C SER A 39 -11.91 -7.99 -13.35
N ARG A 40 -12.12 -9.24 -12.95
CA ARG A 40 -11.05 -10.20 -12.66
C ARG A 40 -10.12 -10.37 -13.86
N GLU A 41 -10.70 -10.50 -15.07
CA GLU A 41 -9.96 -10.72 -16.31
C GLU A 41 -9.11 -9.51 -16.69
N ALA A 42 -9.58 -8.29 -16.43
CA ALA A 42 -8.80 -7.07 -16.68
C ALA A 42 -7.60 -6.98 -15.75
N LEU A 43 -7.79 -7.30 -14.46
CA LEU A 43 -6.69 -7.34 -13.49
C LEU A 43 -5.68 -8.44 -13.83
N GLU A 44 -6.17 -9.62 -14.21
CA GLU A 44 -5.32 -10.74 -14.60
C GLU A 44 -4.44 -10.41 -15.81
N ARG A 45 -5.01 -9.75 -16.84
CA ARG A 45 -4.22 -9.27 -18.00
C ARG A 45 -3.11 -8.31 -17.60
N LEU A 46 -3.36 -7.39 -16.64
CA LEU A 46 -2.31 -6.51 -16.14
C LEU A 46 -1.19 -7.31 -15.45
N ILE A 47 -1.55 -8.28 -14.59
CA ILE A 47 -0.56 -9.12 -13.90
C ILE A 47 0.30 -9.90 -14.90
N GLN A 48 -0.33 -10.48 -15.93
CA GLN A 48 0.35 -11.25 -16.99
C GLN A 48 1.28 -10.37 -17.83
N ALA A 49 0.96 -9.10 -18.02
CA ALA A 49 1.80 -8.15 -18.76
C ALA A 49 3.02 -7.65 -17.96
N ILE A 50 2.99 -7.76 -16.62
CA ILE A 50 4.13 -7.40 -15.77
C ILE A 50 5.16 -8.55 -15.78
N PRO A 51 6.48 -8.28 -15.96
CA PRO A 51 7.52 -9.30 -15.93
C PRO A 51 7.45 -10.20 -14.68
N GLN A 52 7.56 -11.52 -14.88
CA GLN A 52 7.35 -12.51 -13.81
C GLN A 52 8.37 -12.38 -12.66
N ASP A 53 9.58 -11.96 -12.92
CA ASP A 53 10.61 -11.70 -11.91
C ASP A 53 10.23 -10.57 -10.94
N LEU A 54 9.28 -9.72 -11.31
CA LEU A 54 8.73 -8.65 -10.46
C LEU A 54 7.51 -9.09 -9.64
N HIS A 55 6.93 -10.26 -9.90
CA HIS A 55 5.72 -10.74 -9.20
C HIS A 55 5.90 -10.80 -7.68
N GLN A 56 7.10 -11.14 -7.18
CA GLN A 56 7.42 -11.12 -5.75
C GLN A 56 7.53 -9.71 -5.14
N ARG A 57 7.22 -8.68 -5.91
CA ARG A 57 7.12 -7.29 -5.44
C ARG A 57 5.71 -6.71 -5.57
N LEU A 58 4.73 -7.53 -6.03
CA LEU A 58 3.33 -7.12 -6.23
C LEU A 58 2.46 -7.56 -5.06
N VAL A 59 1.54 -6.69 -4.64
CA VAL A 59 0.54 -6.93 -3.59
C VAL A 59 -0.85 -6.56 -4.13
N LEU A 60 -1.83 -7.47 -4.05
CA LEU A 60 -3.18 -7.26 -4.57
C LEU A 60 -4.15 -6.73 -3.53
N HIS A 61 -5.01 -5.80 -3.93
CA HIS A 61 -6.12 -5.27 -3.13
C HIS A 61 -7.46 -5.95 -3.44
N ASP A 62 -7.61 -6.53 -4.62
CA ASP A 62 -8.84 -7.13 -5.13
C ASP A 62 -8.49 -8.46 -5.81
N TYR A 63 -9.46 -9.41 -5.90
CA TYR A 63 -9.27 -10.73 -6.51
C TYR A 63 -8.04 -11.47 -5.95
N HIS A 64 -7.99 -11.62 -4.63
CA HIS A 64 -6.84 -12.13 -3.88
C HIS A 64 -6.39 -13.53 -4.31
N GLU A 65 -7.29 -14.35 -4.91
CA GLU A 65 -6.97 -15.66 -5.48
C GLU A 65 -5.94 -15.59 -6.61
N LEU A 66 -5.87 -14.47 -7.34
CA LEU A 66 -4.82 -14.24 -8.35
C LEU A 66 -3.43 -14.17 -7.72
N ALA A 67 -3.31 -13.74 -6.47
CA ALA A 67 -2.02 -13.73 -5.79
C ALA A 67 -1.48 -15.14 -5.54
N LEU A 68 -2.34 -16.12 -5.29
CA LEU A 68 -1.96 -17.54 -5.25
C LEU A 68 -1.57 -18.05 -6.64
N GLN A 69 -2.43 -17.80 -7.64
CA GLN A 69 -2.26 -18.29 -9.00
C GLN A 69 -0.94 -17.82 -9.63
N TYR A 70 -0.57 -16.55 -9.41
CA TYR A 70 0.63 -15.92 -10.00
C TYR A 70 1.81 -15.83 -9.03
N GLN A 71 1.71 -16.45 -7.84
CA GLN A 71 2.76 -16.45 -6.81
C GLN A 71 3.25 -15.04 -6.47
N LEU A 72 2.31 -14.10 -6.28
CA LEU A 72 2.65 -12.73 -5.96
C LEU A 72 3.15 -12.61 -4.50
N ARG A 73 3.74 -11.46 -4.18
CA ARG A 73 4.27 -11.15 -2.83
C ARG A 73 3.23 -11.29 -1.74
N GLY A 74 2.02 -10.77 -1.97
CA GLY A 74 1.03 -10.67 -0.91
C GLY A 74 -0.31 -10.11 -1.34
N ILE A 75 -1.16 -9.97 -0.33
CA ILE A 75 -2.48 -9.35 -0.43
C ILE A 75 -2.62 -8.21 0.57
N HIS A 76 -3.48 -7.26 0.24
CA HIS A 76 -3.83 -6.14 1.11
C HIS A 76 -5.32 -6.16 1.44
N LEU A 77 -5.66 -6.45 2.70
CA LEU A 77 -7.03 -6.48 3.17
C LEU A 77 -7.59 -5.06 3.33
N ASN A 78 -8.84 -4.91 3.02
CA ASN A 78 -9.57 -3.64 3.08
C ASN A 78 -11.06 -3.92 3.33
N SER A 79 -11.89 -2.87 3.46
CA SER A 79 -13.32 -3.02 3.74
C SER A 79 -14.11 -3.84 2.70
N ARG A 80 -13.66 -3.85 1.43
CA ARG A 80 -14.29 -4.65 0.36
C ARG A 80 -13.85 -6.11 0.40
N ASN A 81 -12.60 -6.37 0.80
CA ASN A 81 -11.97 -7.69 0.85
C ASN A 81 -11.33 -7.87 2.24
N PRO A 82 -12.13 -8.14 3.29
CA PRO A 82 -11.67 -8.15 4.67
C PRO A 82 -10.96 -9.44 5.09
N LEU A 83 -11.06 -10.50 4.30
CA LEU A 83 -10.51 -11.82 4.60
C LEU A 83 -9.58 -12.31 3.48
N PRO A 84 -8.52 -13.07 3.83
CA PRO A 84 -7.70 -13.75 2.83
C PRO A 84 -8.50 -14.89 2.16
N PRO A 85 -8.12 -15.29 0.93
CA PRO A 85 -8.71 -16.45 0.28
C PRO A 85 -8.31 -17.75 1.00
N ASP A 86 -9.11 -18.79 0.82
CA ASP A 86 -8.82 -20.12 1.38
C ASP A 86 -7.45 -20.62 0.93
N GLY A 87 -6.71 -21.20 1.88
CA GLY A 87 -5.35 -21.69 1.62
C GLY A 87 -4.26 -20.63 1.48
N TRP A 88 -4.56 -19.35 1.76
CA TRP A 88 -3.54 -18.29 1.72
C TRP A 88 -2.49 -18.46 2.83
N THR A 89 -1.22 -18.52 2.44
CA THR A 89 -0.06 -18.61 3.36
C THR A 89 0.96 -17.47 3.13
N GLY A 90 0.69 -16.59 2.17
CA GLY A 90 1.56 -15.47 1.81
C GLY A 90 1.48 -14.29 2.78
N LYS A 91 2.18 -13.23 2.44
CA LYS A 91 2.17 -11.99 3.25
C LYS A 91 0.82 -11.28 3.15
N THR A 92 0.33 -10.81 4.29
CA THR A 92 -0.93 -10.07 4.38
C THR A 92 -0.67 -8.71 5.03
N SER A 93 -1.25 -7.68 4.48
CA SER A 93 -1.25 -6.32 5.03
C SER A 93 -2.68 -5.80 5.11
N ILE A 94 -2.91 -4.72 5.86
CA ILE A 94 -4.26 -4.16 6.08
C ILE A 94 -4.22 -2.64 6.19
N SER A 95 -5.31 -1.98 5.77
CA SER A 95 -5.54 -0.54 5.99
C SER A 95 -6.12 -0.29 7.37
N CYS A 96 -5.65 0.78 8.03
CA CYS A 96 -6.20 1.34 9.27
C CYS A 96 -6.46 2.84 9.09
N HIS A 97 -7.52 3.33 9.72
CA HIS A 97 -7.97 4.72 9.60
C HIS A 97 -8.07 5.46 10.94
N SER A 98 -7.71 4.80 12.05
CA SER A 98 -7.55 5.40 13.38
C SER A 98 -6.39 4.75 14.13
N LEU A 99 -5.89 5.43 15.17
CA LEU A 99 -4.83 4.90 16.03
C LEU A 99 -5.33 3.70 16.86
N ASP A 100 -6.59 3.72 17.29
CA ASP A 100 -7.20 2.59 18.03
C ASP A 100 -7.31 1.35 17.14
N GLU A 101 -7.77 1.51 15.89
CA GLU A 101 -7.81 0.42 14.91
C GLU A 101 -6.41 -0.13 14.66
N LEU A 102 -5.42 0.75 14.48
CA LEU A 102 -4.04 0.37 14.27
C LEU A 102 -3.49 -0.44 15.45
N ALA A 103 -3.68 0.04 16.69
CA ALA A 103 -3.24 -0.64 17.90
C ALA A 103 -3.86 -2.04 18.04
N GLU A 104 -5.15 -2.19 17.72
CA GLU A 104 -5.84 -3.48 17.75
C GLU A 104 -5.35 -4.42 16.65
N LYS A 105 -5.24 -3.95 15.41
CA LYS A 105 -4.78 -4.76 14.27
C LYS A 105 -3.31 -5.17 14.38
N LYS A 106 -2.46 -4.39 15.04
CA LYS A 106 -1.06 -4.75 15.30
C LYS A 106 -0.87 -6.02 16.14
N LYS A 107 -1.87 -6.45 16.89
CA LYS A 107 -1.87 -7.70 17.65
C LYS A 107 -1.96 -8.94 16.73
N GLN A 108 -2.34 -8.76 15.47
CA GLN A 108 -2.46 -9.82 14.48
C GLN A 108 -1.17 -9.93 13.63
N PRO A 109 -0.93 -11.08 12.98
CA PRO A 109 0.32 -11.35 12.26
C PRO A 109 0.37 -10.70 10.87
N PHE A 110 -0.05 -9.44 10.75
CA PHE A 110 0.14 -8.70 9.50
C PHE A 110 1.61 -8.39 9.26
N ALA A 111 2.05 -8.51 8.01
CA ALA A 111 3.41 -8.17 7.61
C ALA A 111 3.68 -6.66 7.78
N TYR A 112 2.69 -5.85 7.47
CA TYR A 112 2.65 -4.41 7.74
C TYR A 112 1.21 -3.90 7.71
N LEU A 113 1.01 -2.70 8.24
CA LEU A 113 -0.28 -2.02 8.28
C LEU A 113 -0.12 -0.63 7.66
N SER A 114 -1.16 -0.09 7.02
CA SER A 114 -1.13 1.32 6.58
C SER A 114 -2.03 2.17 7.47
N LEU A 115 -1.57 3.38 7.81
CA LEU A 115 -2.36 4.39 8.51
C LEU A 115 -2.64 5.57 7.58
N SER A 116 -3.90 5.95 7.43
CA SER A 116 -4.30 7.03 6.53
C SER A 116 -5.56 7.79 7.00
N PRO A 117 -5.70 9.08 6.58
CA PRO A 117 -4.75 9.91 5.84
C PRO A 117 -3.77 10.66 6.76
N ILE A 118 -2.47 10.64 6.44
CA ILE A 118 -1.44 11.33 7.25
C ILE A 118 -1.39 12.83 6.91
N PHE A 119 -1.45 13.17 5.62
CA PHE A 119 -1.50 14.55 5.13
C PHE A 119 -2.75 14.80 4.30
N ASP A 120 -3.05 16.08 4.06
CA ASP A 120 -4.11 16.47 3.13
C ASP A 120 -3.86 15.87 1.76
N SER A 121 -4.92 15.38 1.13
CA SER A 121 -4.80 14.75 -0.18
C SER A 121 -4.45 15.79 -1.26
N ILE A 122 -3.41 15.48 -2.05
CA ILE A 122 -3.02 16.28 -3.21
C ILE A 122 -3.96 16.02 -4.40
N SER A 123 -4.57 14.83 -4.48
CA SER A 123 -5.35 14.37 -5.64
C SER A 123 -6.86 14.35 -5.42
N LYS A 124 -7.34 14.49 -4.17
CA LYS A 124 -8.76 14.47 -3.82
C LYS A 124 -9.11 15.71 -2.99
N GLN A 125 -9.88 16.63 -3.55
CA GLN A 125 -10.40 17.77 -2.80
C GLN A 125 -11.24 17.30 -1.60
N GLY A 126 -11.01 17.88 -0.42
CA GLY A 126 -11.77 17.59 0.80
C GLY A 126 -11.26 16.45 1.67
N TYR A 127 -10.25 15.70 1.27
CA TYR A 127 -9.59 14.71 2.12
C TYR A 127 -8.50 15.40 2.96
N LYS A 128 -8.84 15.72 4.20
CA LYS A 128 -7.92 16.34 5.17
C LYS A 128 -7.15 15.29 5.96
N ALA A 129 -5.99 15.67 6.49
CA ALA A 129 -5.26 14.90 7.49
C ALA A 129 -6.20 14.53 8.66
N ALA A 130 -6.15 13.26 9.08
CA ALA A 130 -7.00 12.75 10.16
C ALA A 130 -6.34 12.88 11.53
N PHE A 131 -5.04 13.18 11.57
CA PHE A 131 -4.22 13.16 12.78
C PHE A 131 -3.44 14.46 12.89
N SER A 132 -3.35 15.01 14.09
CA SER A 132 -2.42 16.09 14.40
C SER A 132 -0.99 15.56 14.55
N ALA A 133 -0.01 16.44 14.40
CA ALA A 133 1.40 16.08 14.60
C ALA A 133 1.65 15.54 16.02
N GLN A 134 1.00 16.11 17.04
CA GLN A 134 1.13 15.67 18.42
C GLN A 134 0.56 14.26 18.66
N GLU A 135 -0.58 13.92 18.05
CA GLU A 135 -1.15 12.56 18.14
C GLU A 135 -0.23 11.51 17.49
N LEU A 136 0.37 11.84 16.33
CA LEU A 136 1.30 10.93 15.65
C LEU A 136 2.61 10.76 16.44
N GLU A 137 3.13 11.84 17.02
CA GLU A 137 4.32 11.79 17.89
C GLU A 137 4.06 10.92 19.12
N GLN A 138 2.93 11.13 19.81
CA GLN A 138 2.56 10.33 20.97
C GLN A 138 2.37 8.86 20.58
N ALA A 139 1.70 8.58 19.47
CA ALA A 139 1.52 7.21 18.97
C ALA A 139 2.85 6.50 18.63
N CYS A 140 3.86 7.25 18.21
CA CYS A 140 5.21 6.72 18.00
C CYS A 140 5.88 6.41 19.36
N LEU A 141 5.79 7.31 20.35
CA LEU A 141 6.32 7.10 21.69
C LEU A 141 5.68 5.90 22.40
N ASP A 142 4.38 5.71 22.20
CA ASP A 142 3.61 4.58 22.75
C ASP A 142 3.84 3.26 21.98
N GLY A 143 4.66 3.27 20.92
CA GLY A 143 4.93 2.10 20.09
C GLY A 143 3.74 1.65 19.23
N ILE A 144 2.70 2.48 19.06
CA ILE A 144 1.58 2.24 18.15
C ILE A 144 2.06 2.38 16.71
N ILE A 145 2.83 3.45 16.40
CA ILE A 145 3.55 3.61 15.15
C ILE A 145 4.95 3.01 15.30
N ASP A 146 5.32 2.09 14.42
CA ASP A 146 6.63 1.42 14.41
C ASP A 146 7.06 1.05 12.98
N HIS A 147 8.12 0.25 12.87
CA HIS A 147 8.68 -0.22 11.59
C HIS A 147 7.72 -1.02 10.71
N ARG A 148 6.58 -1.50 11.24
CA ARG A 148 5.54 -2.20 10.49
C ARG A 148 4.43 -1.28 9.98
N VAL A 149 4.44 0.01 10.34
CA VAL A 149 3.38 0.94 9.98
C VAL A 149 3.82 1.79 8.80
N MET A 150 3.03 1.74 7.72
CA MET A 150 3.24 2.52 6.49
C MET A 150 2.33 3.74 6.49
N ALA A 151 2.89 4.92 6.33
CA ALA A 151 2.13 6.16 6.18
C ALA A 151 1.47 6.22 4.80
N LEU A 152 0.19 6.63 4.73
CA LEU A 152 -0.54 6.83 3.48
C LEU A 152 -1.38 8.12 3.54
N GLY A 153 -1.51 8.78 2.41
CA GLY A 153 -2.29 10.02 2.23
C GLY A 153 -1.43 11.27 2.11
N GLY A 154 -1.51 11.94 0.97
CA GLY A 154 -0.79 13.17 0.67
C GLY A 154 0.75 13.05 0.63
N ILE A 155 1.28 11.84 0.45
CA ILE A 155 2.71 11.57 0.49
C ILE A 155 3.30 11.62 -0.92
N THR A 156 4.45 12.28 -1.03
CA THR A 156 5.26 12.42 -2.24
C THR A 156 6.67 11.90 -1.98
N PHE A 157 7.45 11.63 -3.03
CA PHE A 157 8.81 11.12 -2.88
C PHE A 157 9.74 12.08 -2.12
N ASP A 158 9.56 13.38 -2.29
CA ASP A 158 10.35 14.41 -1.59
C ASP A 158 10.04 14.48 -0.09
N ARG A 159 8.87 13.98 0.36
CA ARG A 159 8.46 13.96 1.79
C ARG A 159 8.84 12.69 2.54
N LEU A 160 9.46 11.72 1.90
CA LEU A 160 9.82 10.44 2.55
C LEU A 160 10.69 10.63 3.79
N HIS A 161 11.62 11.61 3.77
CA HIS A 161 12.47 11.93 4.93
C HIS A 161 11.68 12.46 6.14
N ILE A 162 10.50 13.09 5.92
CA ILE A 162 9.60 13.53 6.99
C ILE A 162 8.93 12.32 7.65
N ILE A 163 8.44 11.38 6.83
CA ILE A 163 7.79 10.15 7.29
C ILE A 163 8.75 9.31 8.14
N GLU A 164 10.01 9.21 7.72
CA GLU A 164 11.03 8.50 8.49
C GLU A 164 11.26 9.14 9.86
N LYS A 165 11.36 10.47 9.93
CA LYS A 165 11.50 11.23 11.19
C LYS A 165 10.28 11.07 12.12
N MET A 166 9.09 10.82 11.57
CA MET A 166 7.87 10.56 12.32
C MET A 166 7.78 9.12 12.86
N GLY A 167 8.80 8.28 12.66
CA GLY A 167 8.89 6.92 13.20
C GLY A 167 8.16 5.84 12.40
N PHE A 168 7.62 6.16 11.21
CA PHE A 168 7.01 5.15 10.34
C PHE A 168 8.07 4.23 9.70
N GLY A 169 7.72 2.95 9.52
CA GLY A 169 8.56 1.97 8.83
C GLY A 169 8.60 2.17 7.31
N GLY A 170 7.66 2.91 6.75
CA GLY A 170 7.59 3.19 5.34
C GLY A 170 6.48 4.15 4.93
N ALA A 171 6.35 4.34 3.63
CA ALA A 171 5.35 5.20 3.01
C ALA A 171 4.70 4.55 1.81
N MET A 172 3.44 4.89 1.59
CA MET A 172 2.66 4.48 0.42
C MET A 172 2.32 5.71 -0.43
N ILE A 173 2.77 5.72 -1.68
CA ILE A 173 2.64 6.83 -2.62
C ILE A 173 1.67 6.43 -3.73
N LEU A 174 0.70 7.30 -4.02
CA LEU A 174 -0.26 7.10 -5.12
C LEU A 174 0.00 8.13 -6.23
N GLY A 175 -0.54 9.34 -6.12
CA GLY A 175 -0.59 10.31 -7.21
C GLY A 175 0.77 10.78 -7.72
N ASP A 176 1.76 10.91 -6.84
CA ASP A 176 3.09 11.42 -7.20
C ASP A 176 3.90 10.45 -8.06
N ALA A 177 3.69 9.15 -7.92
CA ALA A 177 4.40 8.11 -8.67
C ALA A 177 4.02 8.03 -10.15
N TRP A 178 2.88 8.64 -10.53
CA TRP A 178 2.29 8.54 -11.87
C TRP A 178 2.30 9.86 -12.66
N LYS A 179 3.07 10.84 -12.21
CA LYS A 179 3.30 12.11 -12.91
C LYS A 179 4.32 11.97 -14.04
#